data_0c03a8939d8a9a577b5a06db6b38a3f1
#
_entry.id   0c03a8939d8a9a577b5a06db6b38a3f1
#
_cell.length_a   1.000
_cell.length_b   1.000
_cell.length_c   1.000
_cell.angle_alpha   90.00
_cell.angle_beta   90.00
_cell.angle_gamma   90.00
#
_symmetry.space_group_name_H-M   'P 1'
#
loop_
_entity.id
_entity.type
_entity.pdbx_description
1 polymer ?
#
loop_
_entity_poly.entity_id
_entity_poly.type
_entity_poly.pdbx_seq_one_letter_code
_entity_poly.pdbx_strand_id
1 'polypeptide(L)'
;MTTLEDAPLNVLDLAWRNHEQTSSDAVCASVALARRAEQLGYRRYWFAEHHGLPVSLSSSPAILMGAAAAATTTIRVGSGGLLLPNYAPLSVAEQFGTLRALYGDRIDLGIGHSSGADGATALALRRIKGGSDASTFQQELRELLGFFHCGTPPQNPMSRLLAVPGLGDAPETWLLGSSSGFSAQLAGALGLPFAYAHHFADDHTEPVLDRYRQSFRPSEFLEKPYSMISIMLSTDDSPDVVRAEMLLSEITFIRMLEGKRPDLVSKSEAEAYEFSPREQEILARRNGRQAIGTPDEVEARLRSLLASTGADELMFQLAGATAAGRQRSLEIVKGLTTADTAARSDTAAGA
;
A
#
# COMPACT_ATOMS: atom_id res chain seq x y z
N MET A 1 0.39 14.28 18.64
CA MET A 1 -0.12 14.06 17.28
C MET A 1 1.07 14.17 16.34
N THR A 2 1.19 13.26 15.41
CA THR A 2 2.27 13.23 14.41
C THR A 2 2.06 14.41 13.44
N THR A 3 3.09 15.22 13.22
CA THR A 3 3.07 16.30 12.21
C THR A 3 3.50 15.76 10.85
N LEU A 4 3.32 16.51 9.78
CA LEU A 4 3.75 16.09 8.44
C LEU A 4 5.28 15.95 8.35
N GLU A 5 6.01 16.77 9.09
CA GLU A 5 7.48 16.75 9.17
C GLU A 5 8.01 15.53 9.91
N ASP A 6 7.26 15.06 10.91
CA ASP A 6 7.66 13.95 11.77
C ASP A 6 7.13 12.59 11.26
N ALA A 7 6.10 12.61 10.39
CA ALA A 7 5.49 11.40 9.86
C ALA A 7 6.44 10.65 8.92
N PRO A 8 6.76 9.38 9.18
CA PRO A 8 7.41 8.57 8.18
C PRO A 8 6.59 8.50 6.88
N LEU A 9 7.26 8.75 5.75
CA LEU A 9 6.64 8.72 4.44
C LEU A 9 6.98 7.41 3.73
N ASN A 10 5.98 6.81 3.09
CA ASN A 10 6.07 5.50 2.46
C ASN A 10 5.46 5.52 1.07
N VAL A 11 5.81 4.53 0.25
CA VAL A 11 5.30 4.38 -1.12
C VAL A 11 4.55 3.06 -1.26
N LEU A 12 3.38 3.11 -1.91
CA LEU A 12 2.62 1.95 -2.39
C LEU A 12 2.64 1.95 -3.91
N ASP A 13 3.31 0.98 -4.49
CA ASP A 13 3.46 0.84 -5.94
C ASP A 13 2.59 -0.32 -6.47
N LEU A 14 1.90 -0.05 -7.56
CA LEU A 14 1.07 -1.01 -8.29
C LEU A 14 1.76 -1.52 -9.56
N ALA A 15 3.01 -1.14 -9.79
CA ALA A 15 3.74 -1.37 -11.03
C ALA A 15 2.89 -0.99 -12.26
N TRP A 16 2.40 0.26 -12.25
CA TRP A 16 1.52 0.80 -13.29
C TRP A 16 2.18 0.74 -14.67
N ARG A 17 1.41 0.24 -15.62
CA ARG A 17 1.76 0.18 -17.03
C ARG A 17 0.80 1.03 -17.86
N ASN A 18 1.32 1.88 -18.70
CA ASN A 18 0.55 2.55 -19.76
C ASN A 18 0.64 1.78 -21.09
N HIS A 19 -0.10 2.20 -22.08
CA HIS A 19 -0.18 1.54 -23.39
C HIS A 19 1.17 1.51 -24.16
N GLU A 20 2.02 2.51 -23.93
CA GLU A 20 3.29 2.67 -24.65
C GLU A 20 4.43 1.83 -24.04
N GLN A 21 4.23 1.27 -22.85
CA GLN A 21 5.24 0.50 -22.14
C GLN A 21 5.09 -1.00 -22.36
N THR A 22 6.20 -1.69 -22.47
CA THR A 22 6.25 -3.13 -22.29
C THR A 22 6.12 -3.49 -20.80
N SER A 23 5.83 -4.75 -20.50
CA SER A 23 5.83 -5.22 -19.11
C SER A 23 7.21 -5.06 -18.45
N SER A 24 8.29 -5.26 -19.22
CA SER A 24 9.66 -5.05 -18.73
C SER A 24 9.90 -3.59 -18.33
N ASP A 25 9.47 -2.63 -19.18
CA ASP A 25 9.66 -1.21 -18.89
C ASP A 25 8.96 -0.80 -17.58
N ALA A 26 7.71 -1.24 -17.39
CA ALA A 26 6.94 -0.89 -16.20
C ALA A 26 7.53 -1.51 -14.92
N VAL A 27 7.92 -2.78 -14.94
CA VAL A 27 8.53 -3.44 -13.77
C VAL A 27 9.90 -2.83 -13.46
N CYS A 28 10.73 -2.57 -14.46
CA CYS A 28 12.02 -1.90 -14.28
C CYS A 28 11.86 -0.48 -13.75
N ALA A 29 10.83 0.27 -14.20
CA ALA A 29 10.52 1.59 -13.67
C ALA A 29 10.13 1.56 -12.20
N SER A 30 9.38 0.55 -11.74
CA SER A 30 9.06 0.35 -10.33
C SER A 30 10.30 0.11 -9.47
N VAL A 31 11.24 -0.72 -9.93
CA VAL A 31 12.51 -0.95 -9.23
C VAL A 31 13.36 0.33 -9.19
N ALA A 32 13.40 1.10 -10.28
CA ALA A 32 14.09 2.38 -10.32
C ALA A 32 13.47 3.40 -9.36
N LEU A 33 12.13 3.41 -9.27
CA LEU A 33 11.39 4.28 -8.36
C LEU A 33 11.65 3.92 -6.88
N ALA A 34 11.81 2.63 -6.54
CA ALA A 34 12.21 2.21 -5.20
C ALA A 34 13.58 2.77 -4.80
N ARG A 35 14.56 2.76 -5.72
CA ARG A 35 15.87 3.42 -5.50
C ARG A 35 15.72 4.92 -5.28
N ARG A 36 14.84 5.55 -6.08
CA ARG A 36 14.63 7.01 -5.92
C ARG A 36 13.95 7.34 -4.61
N ALA A 37 12.97 6.56 -4.18
CA ALA A 37 12.33 6.70 -2.87
C ALA A 37 13.34 6.55 -1.72
N GLU A 38 14.26 5.59 -1.81
CA GLU A 38 15.37 5.45 -0.86
C GLU A 38 16.25 6.71 -0.80
N GLN A 39 16.68 7.23 -1.96
CA GLN A 39 17.51 8.44 -2.05
C GLN A 39 16.83 9.68 -1.45
N LEU A 40 15.50 9.76 -1.56
CA LEU A 40 14.67 10.79 -0.97
C LEU A 40 14.41 10.59 0.52
N GLY A 41 14.82 9.47 1.11
CA GLY A 41 14.62 9.16 2.51
C GLY A 41 13.20 8.72 2.87
N TYR A 42 12.48 8.10 1.95
CA TYR A 42 11.26 7.38 2.26
C TYR A 42 11.60 6.15 3.12
N ARG A 43 10.71 5.84 4.08
CA ARG A 43 10.96 4.75 5.02
C ARG A 43 10.66 3.39 4.44
N ARG A 44 9.54 3.25 3.68
CA ARG A 44 9.05 1.98 3.15
C ARG A 44 8.68 2.11 1.67
N TYR A 45 8.88 1.03 0.93
CA TYR A 45 8.40 0.86 -0.45
C TYR A 45 7.68 -0.49 -0.55
N TRP A 46 6.35 -0.43 -0.67
CA TRP A 46 5.51 -1.63 -0.71
C TRP A 46 4.91 -1.83 -2.08
N PHE A 47 4.77 -3.09 -2.47
CA PHE A 47 4.06 -3.48 -3.68
C PHE A 47 2.67 -4.00 -3.33
N ALA A 48 1.63 -3.47 -4.01
CA ALA A 48 0.29 -4.02 -3.93
C ALA A 48 0.22 -5.39 -4.62
N GLU A 49 -0.87 -6.13 -4.43
CA GLU A 49 -1.17 -7.34 -5.18
C GLU A 49 -2.48 -7.17 -5.95
N HIS A 50 -2.40 -7.26 -7.28
CA HIS A 50 -3.56 -7.25 -8.16
C HIS A 50 -3.40 -8.30 -9.25
N HIS A 51 -4.51 -8.98 -9.58
CA HIS A 51 -4.54 -10.02 -10.60
C HIS A 51 -5.53 -9.70 -11.71
N GLY A 52 -5.22 -10.12 -12.93
CA GLY A 52 -6.12 -9.95 -14.07
C GLY A 52 -6.28 -8.51 -14.56
N LEU A 53 -5.45 -7.58 -14.12
CA LEU A 53 -5.49 -6.16 -14.50
C LEU A 53 -4.35 -5.83 -15.47
N PRO A 54 -4.65 -5.51 -16.75
CA PRO A 54 -3.61 -5.16 -17.74
C PRO A 54 -2.77 -3.93 -17.37
N VAL A 55 -3.35 -3.03 -16.57
CA VAL A 55 -2.73 -1.75 -16.15
C VAL A 55 -1.83 -1.89 -14.92
N SER A 56 -1.93 -2.98 -14.16
CA SER A 56 -1.13 -3.22 -12.95
C SER A 56 -0.37 -4.53 -13.07
N LEU A 57 0.95 -4.46 -13.02
CA LEU A 57 1.82 -5.64 -13.14
C LEU A 57 2.25 -6.20 -11.79
N SER A 58 1.68 -5.69 -10.70
CA SER A 58 1.98 -6.11 -9.34
C SER A 58 1.18 -7.36 -8.93
N SER A 59 1.31 -8.44 -9.68
CA SER A 59 0.63 -9.72 -9.39
C SER A 59 1.45 -10.68 -8.52
N SER A 60 2.73 -10.38 -8.30
CA SER A 60 3.64 -11.23 -7.54
C SER A 60 4.51 -10.37 -6.63
N PRO A 61 3.95 -9.83 -5.53
CA PRO A 61 4.63 -8.86 -4.68
C PRO A 61 5.96 -9.39 -4.15
N ALA A 62 6.05 -10.64 -3.71
CA ALA A 62 7.29 -11.22 -3.19
C ALA A 62 8.46 -11.19 -4.21
N ILE A 63 8.16 -11.40 -5.51
CA ILE A 63 9.18 -11.33 -6.57
C ILE A 63 9.63 -9.88 -6.79
N LEU A 64 8.69 -8.93 -6.86
CA LEU A 64 9.00 -7.50 -7.01
C LEU A 64 9.76 -6.96 -5.80
N MET A 65 9.39 -7.40 -4.59
CA MET A 65 10.11 -7.10 -3.36
C MET A 65 11.56 -7.56 -3.43
N GLY A 66 11.81 -8.79 -3.88
CA GLY A 66 13.18 -9.31 -4.06
C GLY A 66 13.99 -8.45 -5.02
N ALA A 67 13.41 -8.03 -6.16
CA ALA A 67 14.07 -7.15 -7.12
C ALA A 67 14.37 -5.75 -6.55
N ALA A 68 13.40 -5.14 -5.85
CA ALA A 68 13.58 -3.84 -5.22
C ALA A 68 14.59 -3.90 -4.07
N ALA A 69 14.53 -4.94 -3.24
CA ALA A 69 15.46 -5.16 -2.14
C ALA A 69 16.90 -5.38 -2.62
N ALA A 70 17.10 -6.09 -3.73
CA ALA A 70 18.42 -6.23 -4.36
C ALA A 70 18.96 -4.90 -4.92
N ALA A 71 18.07 -3.98 -5.26
CA ALA A 71 18.40 -2.68 -5.86
C ALA A 71 18.58 -1.54 -4.86
N THR A 72 18.30 -1.78 -3.58
CA THR A 72 18.29 -0.81 -2.47
C THR A 72 19.06 -1.35 -1.27
N THR A 73 19.38 -0.50 -0.29
CA THR A 73 20.22 -0.88 0.87
C THR A 73 19.58 -0.64 2.22
N THR A 74 18.76 0.42 2.36
CA THR A 74 18.24 0.91 3.64
C THR A 74 16.72 0.96 3.72
N ILE A 75 16.05 1.29 2.61
CA ILE A 75 14.58 1.38 2.57
C ILE A 75 13.96 0.02 2.89
N ARG A 76 12.92 0.01 3.72
CA ARG A 76 12.15 -1.20 3.99
C ARG A 76 11.32 -1.58 2.77
N VAL A 77 11.30 -2.83 2.41
CA VAL A 77 10.57 -3.32 1.23
C VAL A 77 9.49 -4.30 1.67
N GLY A 78 8.26 -4.12 1.19
CA GLY A 78 7.14 -4.91 1.68
C GLY A 78 6.03 -5.16 0.67
N SER A 79 5.03 -5.90 1.11
CA SER A 79 3.75 -6.07 0.42
C SER A 79 2.69 -5.13 1.00
N GLY A 80 1.88 -4.50 0.12
CA GLY A 80 0.85 -3.54 0.54
C GLY A 80 -0.50 -3.75 -0.13
N GLY A 81 -1.14 -4.96 0.05
CA GLY A 81 -0.77 -6.16 0.83
C GLY A 81 -0.69 -7.41 -0.03
N LEU A 82 0.00 -8.39 0.52
CA LEU A 82 -0.18 -9.75 0.04
C LEU A 82 -1.60 -10.20 0.41
N LEU A 83 -2.31 -10.72 -0.57
CA LEU A 83 -3.70 -11.15 -0.39
C LEU A 83 -3.72 -12.60 0.08
N LEU A 84 -3.65 -12.81 1.39
CA LEU A 84 -3.51 -14.13 2.01
C LEU A 84 -4.50 -15.19 1.51
N PRO A 85 -5.77 -14.85 1.19
CA PRO A 85 -6.69 -15.82 0.62
C PRO A 85 -6.24 -16.48 -0.70
N ASN A 86 -5.26 -15.90 -1.40
CA ASN A 86 -4.70 -16.46 -2.63
C ASN A 86 -3.58 -17.49 -2.38
N TYR A 87 -3.12 -17.66 -1.13
CA TYR A 87 -1.92 -18.43 -0.80
C TYR A 87 -2.16 -19.48 0.28
N ALA A 88 -1.30 -20.49 0.32
CA ALA A 88 -1.14 -21.33 1.48
C ALA A 88 -0.24 -20.61 2.51
N PRO A 89 -0.64 -20.53 3.80
CA PRO A 89 0.15 -19.83 4.83
C PRO A 89 1.61 -20.28 4.93
N LEU A 90 1.89 -21.58 4.81
CA LEU A 90 3.26 -22.11 4.81
C LEU A 90 4.10 -21.52 3.66
N SER A 91 3.54 -21.45 2.44
CA SER A 91 4.24 -20.89 1.30
C SER A 91 4.59 -19.42 1.49
N VAL A 92 3.69 -18.65 2.12
CA VAL A 92 3.96 -17.24 2.46
C VAL A 92 5.08 -17.14 3.49
N ALA A 93 5.05 -17.98 4.53
CA ALA A 93 6.09 -17.99 5.56
C ALA A 93 7.48 -18.30 4.97
N GLU A 94 7.57 -19.27 4.07
CA GLU A 94 8.82 -19.63 3.39
C GLU A 94 9.31 -18.55 2.43
N GLN A 95 8.40 -17.89 1.67
CA GLN A 95 8.77 -16.79 0.77
C GLN A 95 9.33 -15.60 1.55
N PHE A 96 8.63 -15.17 2.60
CA PHE A 96 9.06 -14.02 3.40
C PHE A 96 10.26 -14.35 4.28
N GLY A 97 10.38 -15.57 4.78
CA GLY A 97 11.58 -16.07 5.43
C GLY A 97 12.79 -16.06 4.48
N THR A 98 12.59 -16.42 3.20
CA THR A 98 13.65 -16.35 2.18
C THR A 98 14.06 -14.89 1.92
N LEU A 99 13.10 -13.97 1.80
CA LEU A 99 13.39 -12.55 1.64
C LEU A 99 14.15 -11.98 2.84
N ARG A 100 13.76 -12.36 4.07
CA ARG A 100 14.47 -12.00 5.31
C ARG A 100 15.91 -12.54 5.33
N ALA A 101 16.10 -13.79 4.97
CA ALA A 101 17.43 -14.41 4.89
C ALA A 101 18.36 -13.72 3.87
N LEU A 102 17.81 -13.20 2.76
CA LEU A 102 18.57 -12.50 1.74
C LEU A 102 18.83 -11.03 2.08
N TYR A 103 17.87 -10.33 2.68
CA TYR A 103 17.89 -8.88 2.79
C TYR A 103 17.76 -8.34 4.23
N GLY A 104 17.71 -9.22 5.22
CA GLY A 104 17.71 -8.86 6.63
C GLY A 104 16.41 -8.22 7.11
N ASP A 105 16.51 -7.36 8.12
CA ASP A 105 15.39 -6.83 8.90
C ASP A 105 14.52 -5.79 8.17
N ARG A 106 14.82 -5.44 6.95
CA ARG A 106 14.08 -4.44 6.16
C ARG A 106 12.93 -5.01 5.31
N ILE A 107 12.48 -6.23 5.59
CA ILE A 107 11.34 -6.87 4.92
C ILE A 107 10.08 -6.71 5.75
N ASP A 108 9.01 -6.20 5.12
CA ASP A 108 7.69 -6.05 5.70
C ASP A 108 6.68 -7.00 5.05
N LEU A 109 5.78 -7.56 5.85
CA LEU A 109 4.67 -8.38 5.38
C LEU A 109 3.34 -7.66 5.68
N GLY A 110 2.86 -6.89 4.72
CA GLY A 110 1.51 -6.35 4.78
C GLY A 110 0.50 -7.35 4.21
N ILE A 111 -0.57 -7.64 4.95
CA ILE A 111 -1.54 -8.71 4.65
C ILE A 111 -2.92 -8.12 4.44
N GLY A 112 -3.52 -8.40 3.27
CA GLY A 112 -4.92 -8.12 2.96
C GLY A 112 -5.84 -9.35 3.13
N HIS A 113 -7.09 -9.12 3.52
CA HIS A 113 -8.09 -10.17 3.72
C HIS A 113 -8.96 -10.44 2.49
N SER A 114 -8.93 -9.57 1.48
CA SER A 114 -9.66 -9.73 0.23
C SER A 114 -8.88 -10.61 -0.75
N SER A 115 -9.56 -11.33 -1.63
CA SER A 115 -8.89 -11.99 -2.77
C SER A 115 -8.39 -10.98 -3.82
N GLY A 116 -8.87 -9.72 -3.78
CA GLY A 116 -8.46 -8.66 -4.71
C GLY A 116 -8.72 -8.97 -6.19
N ALA A 117 -9.62 -9.93 -6.48
CA ALA A 117 -9.85 -10.45 -7.82
C ALA A 117 -11.33 -10.86 -8.00
N ASP A 118 -11.78 -10.95 -9.24
CA ASP A 118 -13.06 -11.55 -9.55
C ASP A 118 -13.10 -13.04 -9.23
N GLY A 119 -14.31 -13.61 -9.16
CA GLY A 119 -14.48 -15.02 -8.75
C GLY A 119 -13.77 -16.04 -9.66
N ALA A 120 -13.58 -15.75 -10.95
CA ALA A 120 -12.88 -16.64 -11.86
C ALA A 120 -11.36 -16.60 -11.60
N THR A 121 -10.81 -15.43 -11.39
CA THR A 121 -9.40 -15.21 -11.04
C THR A 121 -9.08 -15.82 -9.67
N ALA A 122 -9.94 -15.60 -8.66
CA ALA A 122 -9.78 -16.21 -7.34
C ALA A 122 -9.78 -17.74 -7.41
N LEU A 123 -10.69 -18.34 -8.22
CA LEU A 123 -10.71 -19.77 -8.45
C LEU A 123 -9.44 -20.28 -9.17
N ALA A 124 -8.90 -19.51 -10.11
CA ALA A 124 -7.67 -19.86 -10.81
C ALA A 124 -6.46 -19.85 -9.88
N LEU A 125 -6.40 -18.91 -8.93
CA LEU A 125 -5.30 -18.77 -7.96
C LEU A 125 -5.31 -19.90 -6.92
N ARG A 126 -6.43 -20.17 -6.28
CA ARG A 126 -6.47 -21.12 -5.15
C ARG A 126 -7.38 -22.34 -5.36
N ARG A 127 -8.19 -22.37 -6.39
CA ARG A 127 -9.12 -23.47 -6.73
C ARG A 127 -10.13 -23.83 -5.61
N ILE A 128 -10.43 -22.89 -4.71
CA ILE A 128 -11.45 -23.05 -3.67
C ILE A 128 -12.73 -22.36 -4.11
N LYS A 129 -13.83 -23.13 -4.17
CA LYS A 129 -15.18 -22.58 -4.41
C LYS A 129 -15.68 -21.87 -3.15
N GLY A 130 -16.14 -20.65 -3.27
CA GLY A 130 -16.79 -19.92 -2.17
C GLY A 130 -15.94 -18.80 -1.53
N GLY A 131 -14.67 -18.65 -1.91
CA GLY A 131 -13.78 -17.62 -1.34
C GLY A 131 -13.36 -17.92 0.10
N SER A 132 -12.53 -17.06 0.67
CA SER A 132 -12.19 -17.06 2.09
C SER A 132 -13.20 -16.16 2.81
N ASP A 133 -13.87 -16.68 3.82
CA ASP A 133 -14.67 -15.89 4.75
C ASP A 133 -13.79 -15.33 5.90
N ALA A 134 -14.39 -14.49 6.74
CA ALA A 134 -13.68 -13.87 7.86
C ALA A 134 -13.09 -14.88 8.86
N SER A 135 -13.73 -16.04 9.05
CA SER A 135 -13.27 -17.08 9.97
C SER A 135 -12.09 -17.84 9.40
N THR A 136 -12.14 -18.19 8.14
CA THR A 136 -11.06 -18.85 7.39
C THR A 136 -9.81 -17.96 7.35
N PHE A 137 -9.99 -16.66 7.03
CA PHE A 137 -8.87 -15.70 7.03
C PHE A 137 -8.21 -15.58 8.39
N GLN A 138 -8.99 -15.50 9.47
CA GLN A 138 -8.45 -15.41 10.83
C GLN A 138 -7.65 -16.66 11.22
N GLN A 139 -8.12 -17.84 10.80
CA GLN A 139 -7.38 -19.08 11.01
C GLN A 139 -6.08 -19.11 10.23
N GLU A 140 -6.11 -18.79 8.93
CA GLU A 140 -4.93 -18.76 8.04
C GLU A 140 -3.89 -17.76 8.50
N LEU A 141 -4.33 -16.59 8.99
CA LEU A 141 -3.43 -15.60 9.58
C LEU A 141 -2.73 -16.13 10.84
N ARG A 142 -3.46 -16.82 11.72
CA ARG A 142 -2.85 -17.43 12.92
C ARG A 142 -1.88 -18.55 12.56
N GLU A 143 -2.18 -19.34 11.55
CA GLU A 143 -1.27 -20.35 11.02
C GLU A 143 0.01 -19.72 10.47
N LEU A 144 -0.13 -18.66 9.66
CA LEU A 144 1.01 -17.92 9.11
C LEU A 144 1.90 -17.34 10.22
N LEU A 145 1.33 -16.64 11.18
CA LEU A 145 2.08 -16.09 12.32
C LEU A 145 2.75 -17.21 13.13
N GLY A 146 2.06 -18.35 13.31
CA GLY A 146 2.60 -19.51 14.00
C GLY A 146 3.81 -20.14 13.30
N PHE A 147 3.94 -20.04 11.98
CA PHE A 147 5.11 -20.52 11.24
C PHE A 147 6.35 -19.67 11.45
N PHE A 148 6.21 -18.39 11.75
CA PHE A 148 7.34 -17.53 12.06
C PHE A 148 7.82 -17.69 13.50
N HIS A 149 6.93 -18.09 14.41
CA HIS A 149 7.27 -18.27 15.84
C HIS A 149 7.45 -19.75 16.15
N CYS A 150 8.45 -20.08 16.97
CA CYS A 150 8.66 -21.46 17.46
C CYS A 150 7.51 -21.88 18.35
N GLY A 151 6.40 -22.34 17.79
CA GLY A 151 5.29 -22.80 18.62
C GLY A 151 3.91 -22.69 18.01
N THR A 152 3.68 -23.36 16.90
CA THR A 152 2.28 -23.73 16.56
C THR A 152 1.74 -24.58 17.72
N PRO A 153 0.53 -24.30 18.25
CA PRO A 153 0.00 -25.06 19.39
C PRO A 153 0.06 -26.56 19.13
N PRO A 154 0.45 -27.38 20.11
CA PRO A 154 0.63 -28.85 19.93
C PRO A 154 -0.60 -29.58 19.40
N GLN A 155 -1.79 -29.01 19.56
CA GLN A 155 -3.05 -29.58 19.08
C GLN A 155 -3.33 -29.28 17.59
N ASN A 156 -2.55 -28.42 16.92
CA ASN A 156 -2.70 -28.19 15.48
C ASN A 156 -1.95 -29.30 14.73
N PRO A 157 -2.61 -30.00 13.75
CA PRO A 157 -1.93 -30.97 12.89
C PRO A 157 -0.68 -30.42 12.19
N MET A 158 -0.65 -29.09 11.97
CA MET A 158 0.47 -28.37 11.35
C MET A 158 1.64 -28.09 12.31
N SER A 159 1.52 -28.40 13.62
CA SER A 159 2.56 -28.12 14.62
C SER A 159 3.91 -28.81 14.37
N ARG A 160 3.95 -29.80 13.49
CA ARG A 160 5.18 -30.48 13.08
C ARG A 160 5.82 -29.92 11.82
N LEU A 161 5.14 -29.00 11.14
CA LEU A 161 5.67 -28.34 9.95
C LEU A 161 6.55 -27.17 10.35
N LEU A 162 7.67 -27.03 9.70
CA LEU A 162 8.60 -25.95 9.88
C LEU A 162 8.66 -25.12 8.60
N ALA A 163 8.44 -23.83 8.69
CA ALA A 163 8.74 -22.90 7.58
C ALA A 163 10.26 -22.63 7.56
N VAL A 164 10.95 -23.11 6.53
CA VAL A 164 12.40 -22.96 6.43
C VAL A 164 12.78 -22.41 5.03
N PRO A 165 13.45 -21.24 4.98
CA PRO A 165 13.76 -20.32 6.08
C PRO A 165 12.52 -19.60 6.58
N GLY A 166 12.54 -19.01 7.78
CA GLY A 166 11.44 -18.21 8.33
C GLY A 166 11.17 -18.45 9.81
N LEU A 167 11.38 -19.68 10.26
CA LEU A 167 11.19 -20.04 11.67
C LEU A 167 12.14 -19.24 12.59
N GLY A 168 11.53 -18.46 13.50
CA GLY A 168 12.26 -17.60 14.44
C GLY A 168 12.77 -16.28 13.83
N ASP A 169 12.42 -15.96 12.57
CA ASP A 169 12.82 -14.73 11.89
C ASP A 169 11.62 -14.08 11.17
N ALA A 170 10.63 -13.63 11.96
CA ALA A 170 9.43 -13.01 11.46
C ALA A 170 9.71 -11.64 10.80
N PRO A 171 9.12 -11.32 9.63
CA PRO A 171 9.10 -9.96 9.11
C PRO A 171 8.21 -9.06 9.98
N GLU A 172 8.39 -7.74 9.91
CA GLU A 172 7.43 -6.79 10.49
C GLU A 172 6.08 -6.97 9.78
N THR A 173 5.09 -7.47 10.51
CA THR A 173 3.80 -7.89 9.95
C THR A 173 2.72 -6.86 10.22
N TRP A 174 2.03 -6.42 9.16
CA TRP A 174 0.95 -5.43 9.17
C TRP A 174 -0.35 -6.06 8.67
N LEU A 175 -1.47 -5.70 9.28
CA LEU A 175 -2.77 -5.96 8.68
C LEU A 175 -3.27 -4.74 7.91
N LEU A 176 -3.81 -4.99 6.71
CA LEU A 176 -4.40 -3.96 5.86
C LEU A 176 -5.92 -4.07 5.87
N GLY A 177 -6.57 -2.92 5.82
CA GLY A 177 -8.02 -2.86 5.76
C GLY A 177 -8.57 -1.60 5.13
N SER A 178 -9.87 -1.62 4.87
CA SER A 178 -10.65 -0.52 4.36
C SER A 178 -12.00 -0.42 5.10
N SER A 179 -13.10 -0.17 4.42
CA SER A 179 -14.41 0.17 4.99
C SER A 179 -15.03 -0.79 6.01
N SER A 180 -14.76 -2.11 5.95
CA SER A 180 -15.46 -3.09 6.79
C SER A 180 -15.11 -3.04 8.29
N GLY A 181 -13.93 -2.51 8.62
CA GLY A 181 -13.41 -2.48 10.00
C GLY A 181 -13.05 -3.85 10.59
N PHE A 182 -13.23 -4.95 9.87
CA PHE A 182 -12.89 -6.30 10.32
C PHE A 182 -11.38 -6.45 10.56
N SER A 183 -10.56 -6.08 9.56
CA SER A 183 -9.10 -6.14 9.69
C SER A 183 -8.58 -5.23 10.79
N ALA A 184 -9.21 -4.06 11.00
CA ALA A 184 -8.86 -3.13 12.07
C ALA A 184 -9.07 -3.76 13.45
N GLN A 185 -10.24 -4.38 13.67
CA GLN A 185 -10.54 -5.06 14.92
C GLN A 185 -9.61 -6.26 15.15
N LEU A 186 -9.31 -7.03 14.09
CA LEU A 186 -8.42 -8.17 14.16
C LEU A 186 -6.98 -7.75 14.45
N ALA A 187 -6.47 -6.72 13.77
CA ALA A 187 -5.14 -6.14 14.01
C ALA A 187 -5.01 -5.68 15.47
N GLY A 188 -6.01 -4.94 15.97
CA GLY A 188 -6.03 -4.50 17.37
C GLY A 188 -6.03 -5.66 18.35
N ALA A 189 -6.87 -6.68 18.15
CA ALA A 189 -6.94 -7.84 19.03
C ALA A 189 -5.66 -8.69 19.04
N LEU A 190 -4.89 -8.68 17.96
CA LEU A 190 -3.60 -9.37 17.84
C LEU A 190 -2.41 -8.49 18.23
N GLY A 191 -2.63 -7.21 18.52
CA GLY A 191 -1.55 -6.25 18.82
C GLY A 191 -0.62 -5.99 17.65
N LEU A 192 -1.12 -6.08 16.41
CA LEU A 192 -0.37 -5.83 15.18
C LEU A 192 -0.55 -4.38 14.71
N PRO A 193 0.41 -3.81 13.98
CA PRO A 193 0.23 -2.53 13.31
C PRO A 193 -0.82 -2.64 12.19
N PHE A 194 -1.52 -1.54 11.93
CA PHE A 194 -2.64 -1.49 11.00
C PHE A 194 -2.44 -0.43 9.92
N ALA A 195 -2.58 -0.83 8.65
CA ALA A 195 -2.55 0.07 7.50
C ALA A 195 -3.95 0.24 6.90
N TYR A 196 -4.44 1.48 6.87
CA TYR A 196 -5.75 1.81 6.34
C TYR A 196 -5.68 2.34 4.91
N ALA A 197 -6.47 1.74 4.03
CA ALA A 197 -6.56 2.10 2.62
C ALA A 197 -7.57 3.24 2.38
N HIS A 198 -7.21 4.47 2.74
CA HIS A 198 -8.03 5.67 2.54
C HIS A 198 -8.36 5.93 1.07
N HIS A 199 -7.47 5.58 0.16
CA HIS A 199 -7.69 5.71 -1.28
C HIS A 199 -8.83 4.83 -1.84
N PHE A 200 -9.33 3.86 -1.06
CA PHE A 200 -10.49 3.03 -1.39
C PHE A 200 -11.75 3.40 -0.60
N ALA A 201 -11.62 3.89 0.62
CA ALA A 201 -12.74 4.04 1.55
C ALA A 201 -12.56 5.27 2.45
N ASP A 202 -12.48 6.43 1.84
CA ASP A 202 -12.20 7.71 2.48
C ASP A 202 -13.27 8.15 3.52
N ASP A 203 -14.55 7.77 3.32
CA ASP A 203 -15.66 8.08 4.23
C ASP A 203 -15.60 7.34 5.57
N HIS A 204 -14.74 6.32 5.72
CA HIS A 204 -14.71 5.43 6.89
C HIS A 204 -13.39 5.49 7.67
N THR A 205 -12.51 6.44 7.35
CA THR A 205 -11.13 6.46 7.87
C THR A 205 -11.10 6.58 9.39
N GLU A 206 -11.69 7.64 9.96
CA GLU A 206 -11.67 7.86 11.41
C GLU A 206 -12.40 6.73 12.17
N PRO A 207 -13.65 6.34 11.82
CA PRO A 207 -14.33 5.26 12.53
C PRO A 207 -13.59 3.93 12.54
N VAL A 208 -12.89 3.59 11.46
CA VAL A 208 -12.13 2.33 11.37
C VAL A 208 -10.86 2.40 12.20
N LEU A 209 -10.13 3.52 12.17
CA LEU A 209 -8.96 3.72 13.03
C LEU A 209 -9.31 3.74 14.51
N ASP A 210 -10.44 4.34 14.88
CA ASP A 210 -10.93 4.32 16.25
C ASP A 210 -11.28 2.90 16.70
N ARG A 211 -11.90 2.11 15.83
CA ARG A 211 -12.16 0.68 16.10
C ARG A 211 -10.86 -0.10 16.30
N TYR A 212 -9.82 0.16 15.53
CA TYR A 212 -8.50 -0.41 15.71
C TYR A 212 -7.96 -0.09 17.11
N ARG A 213 -7.94 1.20 17.49
CA ARG A 213 -7.44 1.66 18.79
C ARG A 213 -8.22 1.07 19.97
N GLN A 214 -9.55 1.05 19.86
CA GLN A 214 -10.44 0.49 20.91
C GLN A 214 -10.26 -1.02 21.10
N SER A 215 -9.96 -1.75 20.03
CA SER A 215 -9.73 -3.21 20.09
C SER A 215 -8.30 -3.59 20.42
N PHE A 216 -7.37 -2.63 20.45
CA PHE A 216 -5.95 -2.89 20.62
C PHE A 216 -5.61 -3.53 21.98
N ARG A 217 -4.79 -4.56 21.92
CA ARG A 217 -4.19 -5.23 23.07
C ARG A 217 -2.68 -5.29 22.85
N PRO A 218 -1.87 -4.88 23.85
CA PRO A 218 -0.42 -5.03 23.78
C PRO A 218 -0.01 -6.48 23.49
N SER A 219 1.01 -6.64 22.68
CA SER A 219 1.56 -7.93 22.25
C SER A 219 3.10 -7.87 22.26
N GLU A 220 3.73 -8.95 21.82
CA GLU A 220 5.17 -8.97 21.55
C GLU A 220 5.58 -8.04 20.38
N PHE A 221 4.64 -7.66 19.50
CA PHE A 221 4.88 -6.79 18.37
C PHE A 221 4.80 -5.31 18.72
N LEU A 222 3.81 -4.92 19.54
CA LEU A 222 3.52 -3.52 19.86
C LEU A 222 3.00 -3.36 21.30
N GLU A 223 3.50 -2.34 21.97
CA GLU A 223 2.98 -1.88 23.29
C GLU A 223 1.79 -0.92 23.14
N LYS A 224 1.70 -0.21 22.02
CA LYS A 224 0.68 0.83 21.70
C LYS A 224 0.15 0.62 20.29
N PRO A 225 -1.08 1.09 20.01
CA PRO A 225 -1.57 1.11 18.64
C PRO A 225 -0.62 1.90 17.73
N TYR A 226 -0.36 1.36 16.52
CA TYR A 226 0.46 2.00 15.51
C TYR A 226 -0.21 1.85 14.16
N SER A 227 -0.49 2.97 13.49
CA SER A 227 -1.32 3.00 12.30
C SER A 227 -0.69 3.79 11.17
N MET A 228 -0.93 3.33 9.94
CA MET A 228 -0.54 3.99 8.71
C MET A 228 -1.76 4.21 7.84
N ILE A 229 -1.81 5.33 7.11
CA ILE A 229 -2.86 5.62 6.14
C ILE A 229 -2.24 5.67 4.75
N SER A 230 -2.82 4.92 3.81
CA SER A 230 -2.46 5.06 2.41
C SER A 230 -3.45 5.95 1.67
N ILE A 231 -2.93 7.00 1.03
CA ILE A 231 -3.67 8.00 0.26
C ILE A 231 -3.14 8.05 -1.18
N MET A 232 -4.00 8.31 -2.15
CA MET A 232 -3.58 8.49 -3.54
C MET A 232 -2.82 9.82 -3.70
N LEU A 233 -1.71 9.77 -4.43
CA LEU A 233 -0.84 10.95 -4.66
C LEU A 233 -0.62 11.19 -6.15
N SER A 234 -0.87 12.44 -6.56
CA SER A 234 -0.38 13.03 -7.81
C SER A 234 -0.24 14.54 -7.63
N THR A 235 0.98 15.07 -7.76
CA THR A 235 1.24 16.50 -7.54
C THR A 235 2.30 17.03 -8.48
N ASP A 236 2.09 18.26 -8.93
CA ASP A 236 3.04 19.08 -9.71
C ASP A 236 2.73 20.56 -9.47
N ASP A 237 3.69 21.44 -9.76
CA ASP A 237 3.49 22.89 -9.69
C ASP A 237 2.42 23.38 -10.68
N SER A 238 2.23 22.65 -11.78
CA SER A 238 1.23 22.93 -12.82
C SER A 238 -0.02 22.07 -12.66
N PRO A 239 -1.22 22.64 -12.42
CA PRO A 239 -2.47 21.93 -12.39
C PRO A 239 -2.78 21.16 -13.69
N ASP A 240 -2.30 21.64 -14.84
CA ASP A 240 -2.48 20.99 -16.13
C ASP A 240 -1.67 19.70 -16.24
N VAL A 241 -0.45 19.68 -15.67
CA VAL A 241 0.38 18.48 -15.57
C VAL A 241 -0.30 17.45 -14.65
N VAL A 242 -0.79 17.87 -13.47
CA VAL A 242 -1.55 16.97 -12.57
C VAL A 242 -2.74 16.35 -13.29
N ARG A 243 -3.51 17.14 -14.03
CA ARG A 243 -4.67 16.66 -14.82
C ARG A 243 -4.25 15.62 -15.85
N ALA A 244 -3.18 15.89 -16.60
CA ALA A 244 -2.65 14.97 -17.60
C ALA A 244 -2.15 13.64 -16.99
N GLU A 245 -1.46 13.70 -15.85
CA GLU A 245 -0.98 12.52 -15.12
C GLU A 245 -2.13 11.67 -14.55
N MET A 246 -3.24 12.29 -14.13
CA MET A 246 -4.41 11.60 -13.56
C MET A 246 -5.30 10.92 -14.61
N LEU A 247 -5.30 11.40 -15.84
CA LEU A 247 -6.27 11.05 -16.89
C LEU A 247 -6.41 9.53 -17.10
N LEU A 248 -5.31 8.79 -17.22
CA LEU A 248 -5.35 7.33 -17.40
C LEU A 248 -5.93 6.59 -16.19
N SER A 249 -5.59 7.03 -14.99
CA SER A 249 -6.12 6.49 -13.74
C SER A 249 -7.63 6.73 -13.62
N GLU A 250 -8.09 7.89 -14.04
CA GLU A 250 -9.51 8.28 -14.03
C GLU A 250 -10.33 7.47 -15.02
N ILE A 251 -9.89 7.34 -16.26
CA ILE A 251 -10.56 6.51 -17.28
C ILE A 251 -10.60 5.05 -16.82
N THR A 252 -9.50 4.53 -16.30
CA THR A 252 -9.43 3.17 -15.76
C THR A 252 -10.45 2.97 -14.63
N PHE A 253 -10.53 3.90 -13.71
CA PHE A 253 -11.48 3.86 -12.59
C PHE A 253 -12.94 3.88 -13.07
N ILE A 254 -13.30 4.76 -14.00
CA ILE A 254 -14.65 4.83 -14.57
C ILE A 254 -15.01 3.50 -15.27
N ARG A 255 -14.10 2.95 -16.08
CA ARG A 255 -14.32 1.65 -16.73
C ARG A 255 -14.57 0.52 -15.74
N MET A 256 -13.82 0.51 -14.64
CA MET A 256 -14.02 -0.48 -13.57
C MET A 256 -15.38 -0.33 -12.88
N LEU A 257 -15.84 0.90 -12.61
CA LEU A 257 -17.18 1.16 -12.05
C LEU A 257 -18.31 0.70 -12.96
N GLU A 258 -18.10 0.76 -14.28
CA GLU A 258 -19.05 0.26 -15.28
C GLU A 258 -19.00 -1.27 -15.47
N GLY A 259 -18.14 -1.96 -14.71
CA GLY A 259 -17.91 -3.40 -14.87
C GLY A 259 -17.17 -3.77 -16.15
N LYS A 260 -16.57 -2.81 -16.83
CA LYS A 260 -15.74 -3.04 -18.02
C LYS A 260 -14.33 -3.46 -17.59
N ARG A 261 -13.70 -4.30 -18.40
CA ARG A 261 -12.29 -4.64 -18.18
C ARG A 261 -11.43 -3.38 -18.36
N PRO A 262 -10.53 -3.06 -17.44
CA PRO A 262 -9.64 -1.91 -17.52
C PRO A 262 -8.48 -2.20 -18.50
N ASP A 263 -8.78 -2.24 -19.80
CA ASP A 263 -7.76 -2.39 -20.83
C ASP A 263 -6.87 -1.15 -20.90
N LEU A 264 -5.65 -1.35 -21.43
CA LEU A 264 -4.72 -0.25 -21.63
C LEU A 264 -5.31 0.78 -22.58
N VAL A 265 -5.26 2.04 -22.17
CA VAL A 265 -5.73 3.18 -22.96
C VAL A 265 -4.51 3.85 -23.57
N SER A 266 -4.54 4.09 -24.88
CA SER A 266 -3.50 4.87 -25.56
C SER A 266 -3.59 6.34 -25.16
N LYS A 267 -2.49 7.08 -25.34
CA LYS A 267 -2.46 8.52 -25.06
C LYS A 267 -3.52 9.26 -25.88
N SER A 268 -3.65 8.94 -27.18
CA SER A 268 -4.64 9.56 -28.06
C SER A 268 -6.09 9.26 -27.69
N GLU A 269 -6.39 8.04 -27.21
CA GLU A 269 -7.72 7.71 -26.69
C GLU A 269 -8.00 8.46 -25.38
N ALA A 270 -7.00 8.60 -24.51
CA ALA A 270 -7.15 9.34 -23.27
C ALA A 270 -7.40 10.82 -23.53
N GLU A 271 -6.63 11.46 -24.41
CA GLU A 271 -6.79 12.87 -24.79
C GLU A 271 -8.14 13.16 -25.48
N ALA A 272 -8.71 12.16 -26.17
CA ALA A 272 -10.01 12.26 -26.83
C ALA A 272 -11.19 11.86 -25.90
N TYR A 273 -10.92 11.41 -24.68
CA TYR A 273 -11.98 10.94 -23.78
C TYR A 273 -12.70 12.12 -23.14
N GLU A 274 -14.00 12.23 -23.41
CA GLU A 274 -14.87 13.24 -22.80
C GLU A 274 -15.67 12.62 -21.66
N PHE A 275 -15.35 13.00 -20.42
CA PHE A 275 -16.12 12.57 -19.26
C PHE A 275 -17.53 13.20 -19.27
N SER A 276 -18.56 12.37 -19.12
CA SER A 276 -19.91 12.82 -18.90
C SER A 276 -20.05 13.62 -17.59
N PRO A 277 -21.08 14.45 -17.40
CA PRO A 277 -21.29 15.18 -16.15
C PRO A 277 -21.34 14.29 -14.91
N ARG A 278 -21.90 13.08 -15.02
CA ARG A 278 -21.96 12.09 -13.94
C ARG A 278 -20.57 11.54 -13.60
N GLU A 279 -19.76 11.24 -14.59
CA GLU A 279 -18.38 10.76 -14.37
C GLU A 279 -17.52 11.86 -13.74
N GLN A 280 -17.68 13.11 -14.19
CA GLN A 280 -16.99 14.26 -13.59
C GLN A 280 -17.37 14.43 -12.11
N GLU A 281 -18.64 14.29 -11.72
CA GLU A 281 -19.07 14.33 -10.33
C GLU A 281 -18.43 13.20 -9.49
N ILE A 282 -18.42 11.97 -10.02
CA ILE A 282 -17.80 10.81 -9.36
C ILE A 282 -16.30 11.06 -9.15
N LEU A 283 -15.60 11.54 -10.18
CA LEU A 283 -14.17 11.83 -10.11
C LEU A 283 -13.86 12.99 -9.16
N ALA A 284 -14.65 14.06 -9.20
CA ALA A 284 -14.49 15.19 -8.28
C ALA A 284 -14.63 14.76 -6.81
N ARG A 285 -15.63 13.91 -6.52
CA ARG A 285 -15.81 13.35 -5.17
C ARG A 285 -14.63 12.47 -4.75
N ARG A 286 -14.18 11.55 -5.63
CA ARG A 286 -13.04 10.66 -5.38
C ARG A 286 -11.75 11.46 -5.16
N ASN A 287 -11.41 12.33 -6.11
CA ASN A 287 -10.13 13.05 -6.10
C ASN A 287 -10.07 14.12 -5.00
N GLY A 288 -11.20 14.76 -4.69
CA GLY A 288 -11.27 15.82 -3.68
C GLY A 288 -10.91 15.40 -2.25
N ARG A 289 -10.80 14.10 -1.99
CA ARG A 289 -10.37 13.54 -0.69
C ARG A 289 -8.96 12.94 -0.72
N GLN A 290 -8.32 12.97 -1.88
CA GLN A 290 -6.98 12.43 -2.10
C GLN A 290 -5.92 13.56 -2.11
N ALA A 291 -4.66 13.19 -2.07
CA ALA A 291 -3.54 14.13 -2.19
C ALA A 291 -3.22 14.38 -3.69
N ILE A 292 -4.16 15.02 -4.38
CA ILE A 292 -4.11 15.32 -5.81
C ILE A 292 -4.25 16.83 -6.00
N GLY A 293 -3.29 17.47 -6.66
CA GLY A 293 -3.29 18.90 -6.90
C GLY A 293 -1.91 19.53 -6.86
N THR A 294 -1.87 20.84 -6.66
CA THR A 294 -0.65 21.62 -6.44
C THR A 294 0.03 21.25 -5.11
N PRO A 295 1.32 21.59 -4.91
CA PRO A 295 2.01 21.31 -3.64
C PRO A 295 1.26 21.85 -2.42
N ASP A 296 0.73 23.07 -2.48
CA ASP A 296 0.00 23.69 -1.36
C ASP A 296 -1.31 22.94 -1.04
N GLU A 297 -2.05 22.51 -2.07
CA GLU A 297 -3.28 21.72 -1.89
C GLU A 297 -2.99 20.36 -1.27
N VAL A 298 -1.93 19.70 -1.73
CA VAL A 298 -1.47 18.41 -1.22
C VAL A 298 -1.01 18.55 0.22
N GLU A 299 -0.20 19.55 0.55
CA GLU A 299 0.25 19.83 1.91
C GLU A 299 -0.92 20.01 2.87
N ALA A 300 -1.86 20.89 2.52
CA ALA A 300 -3.04 21.14 3.32
C ALA A 300 -3.87 19.85 3.56
N ARG A 301 -3.99 19.01 2.53
CA ARG A 301 -4.68 17.72 2.61
C ARG A 301 -3.98 16.76 3.55
N LEU A 302 -2.66 16.58 3.44
CA LEU A 302 -1.90 15.66 4.29
C LEU A 302 -1.90 16.10 5.76
N ARG A 303 -1.74 17.40 6.02
CA ARG A 303 -1.84 17.97 7.39
C ARG A 303 -3.23 17.73 7.99
N SER A 304 -4.29 18.00 7.23
CA SER A 304 -5.67 17.76 7.67
C SER A 304 -5.92 16.28 7.98
N LEU A 305 -5.45 15.37 7.12
CA LEU A 305 -5.62 13.93 7.30
C LEU A 305 -4.89 13.44 8.56
N LEU A 306 -3.66 13.84 8.79
CA LEU A 306 -2.91 13.50 10.01
C LEU A 306 -3.59 14.05 11.28
N ALA A 307 -4.06 15.30 11.23
CA ALA A 307 -4.72 15.94 12.37
C ALA A 307 -6.05 15.27 12.74
N SER A 308 -6.87 14.88 11.73
CA SER A 308 -8.18 14.25 11.98
C SER A 308 -8.06 12.79 12.41
N THR A 309 -7.06 12.09 11.90
CA THR A 309 -6.93 10.65 12.11
C THR A 309 -5.95 10.25 13.21
N GLY A 310 -4.94 11.08 13.50
CA GLY A 310 -3.86 10.74 14.42
C GLY A 310 -3.07 9.52 13.96
N ALA A 311 -2.92 9.32 12.65
CA ALA A 311 -2.09 8.26 12.10
C ALA A 311 -0.60 8.51 12.37
N ASP A 312 0.17 7.43 12.46
CA ASP A 312 1.60 7.49 12.77
C ASP A 312 2.46 7.61 11.51
N GLU A 313 2.03 7.01 10.38
CA GLU A 313 2.74 7.05 9.09
C GLU A 313 1.78 7.38 7.93
N LEU A 314 2.32 7.96 6.87
CA LEU A 314 1.64 8.16 5.58
C LEU A 314 2.23 7.25 4.50
N MET A 315 1.38 6.68 3.66
CA MET A 315 1.77 5.90 2.50
C MET A 315 1.10 6.45 1.24
N PHE A 316 1.85 6.64 0.18
CA PHE A 316 1.37 7.22 -1.07
C PHE A 316 1.16 6.16 -2.14
N GLN A 317 -0.10 5.93 -2.50
CA GLN A 317 -0.44 5.19 -3.70
C GLN A 317 -0.26 6.12 -4.90
N LEU A 318 0.76 5.85 -5.71
CA LEU A 318 1.13 6.73 -6.82
C LEU A 318 0.18 6.55 -8.00
N ALA A 319 -0.50 7.62 -8.39
CA ALA A 319 -1.55 7.60 -9.42
C ALA A 319 -1.11 8.14 -10.78
N GLY A 320 0.06 8.75 -10.86
CA GLY A 320 0.58 9.36 -12.10
C GLY A 320 0.77 8.33 -13.23
N ALA A 321 0.39 8.73 -14.44
CA ALA A 321 0.48 7.91 -15.65
C ALA A 321 1.93 7.61 -16.07
N THR A 322 2.85 8.53 -15.79
CA THR A 322 4.25 8.43 -16.19
C THR A 322 5.18 8.12 -15.00
N ALA A 323 6.30 7.45 -15.26
CA ALA A 323 7.31 7.23 -14.25
C ALA A 323 7.91 8.57 -13.74
N ALA A 324 8.07 9.54 -14.63
CA ALA A 324 8.56 10.87 -14.29
C ALA A 324 7.58 11.63 -13.38
N GLY A 325 6.27 11.60 -13.66
CA GLY A 325 5.24 12.23 -12.84
C GLY A 325 5.17 11.62 -11.44
N ARG A 326 5.27 10.28 -11.34
CA ARG A 326 5.33 9.59 -10.04
C ARG A 326 6.58 9.98 -9.25
N GLN A 327 7.75 10.02 -9.88
CA GLN A 327 8.98 10.47 -9.24
C GLN A 327 8.87 11.93 -8.79
N ARG A 328 8.38 12.84 -9.65
CA ARG A 328 8.19 14.26 -9.32
C ARG A 328 7.27 14.43 -8.12
N SER A 329 6.17 13.71 -8.04
CA SER A 329 5.26 13.74 -6.90
C SER A 329 5.96 13.36 -5.58
N LEU A 330 6.84 12.34 -5.59
CA LEU A 330 7.63 11.98 -4.41
C LEU A 330 8.63 13.07 -4.02
N GLU A 331 9.28 13.71 -4.99
CA GLU A 331 10.24 14.81 -4.76
C GLU A 331 9.55 16.01 -4.12
N ILE A 332 8.39 16.41 -4.64
CA ILE A 332 7.60 17.52 -4.10
C ILE A 332 7.20 17.25 -2.66
N VAL A 333 6.56 16.11 -2.38
CA VAL A 333 6.10 15.78 -1.02
C VAL A 333 7.27 15.71 -0.04
N LYS A 334 8.42 15.19 -0.46
CA LYS A 334 9.61 15.20 0.39
C LYS A 334 10.11 16.63 0.66
N GLY A 335 10.04 17.51 -0.33
CA GLY A 335 10.35 18.94 -0.18
C GLY A 335 9.47 19.62 0.88
N LEU A 336 8.16 19.31 0.92
CA LEU A 336 7.23 19.87 1.90
C LEU A 336 7.63 19.55 3.35
N THR A 337 8.16 18.34 3.60
CA THR A 337 8.59 17.93 4.95
C THR A 337 9.94 18.51 5.39
N THR A 338 10.77 18.99 4.47
CA THR A 338 12.12 19.51 4.76
C THR A 338 12.18 21.03 4.83
N ALA A 339 11.34 21.74 4.09
CA ALA A 339 11.32 23.21 4.05
C ALA A 339 10.94 23.81 5.42
N ASP A 340 9.97 23.25 6.11
CA ASP A 340 9.52 23.72 7.42
C ASP A 340 10.52 23.38 8.55
N THR A 341 11.31 22.32 8.39
CA THR A 341 12.39 21.98 9.33
C THR A 341 13.52 23.02 9.30
N ALA A 342 13.83 23.55 8.11
CA ALA A 342 14.81 24.63 7.96
C ALA A 342 14.31 25.95 8.59
N ALA A 343 13.02 26.31 8.39
CA ALA A 343 12.43 27.51 8.99
C ALA A 343 12.36 27.45 10.52
N ARG A 344 12.15 26.26 11.11
CA ARG A 344 12.13 26.06 12.57
C ARG A 344 13.53 26.07 13.18
N SER A 345 14.56 25.58 12.47
CA SER A 345 15.96 25.65 12.94
C SER A 345 16.47 27.07 13.02
N ASP A 346 16.08 27.93 12.08
CA ASP A 346 16.49 29.36 12.07
C ASP A 346 15.79 30.17 13.18
N THR A 347 14.55 29.83 13.55
CA THR A 347 13.85 30.46 14.69
C THR A 347 14.39 29.99 16.05
N ALA A 348 14.91 28.78 16.18
CA ALA A 348 15.49 28.26 17.42
C ALA A 348 16.94 28.74 17.65
N ALA A 349 17.66 29.13 16.57
CA ALA A 349 19.01 29.67 16.66
C ALA A 349 19.04 31.20 16.91
N GLY A 350 17.86 31.85 16.83
CA GLY A 350 17.71 33.31 17.06
C GLY A 350 17.07 33.69 18.39
N ALA A 351 16.80 32.73 19.30
CA ALA A 351 16.27 32.94 20.65
C ALA A 351 17.32 32.52 21.70
#